data_f891faf3853ede3d5f7440e2de0e283c
#
_entry.id   f891faf3853ede3d5f7440e2de0e283c
#
_cell.length_a   1.000
_cell.length_b   1.000
_cell.length_c   1.000
_cell.angle_alpha   90.00
_cell.angle_beta   90.00
_cell.angle_gamma   90.00
#
_symmetry.space_group_name_H-M   'P 1'
#
loop_
_entity.id
_entity.type
_entity.pdbx_description
1 polymer ?
#
loop_
_entity_poly.entity_id
_entity_poly.type
_entity_poly.pdbx_seq_one_letter_code
_entity_poly.pdbx_strand_id
1 'polypeptide(L)'
;MTDTYESIEIGAAITGQPFAVTRQTIRDFCDGSLDYNPLHLDDDYMKGSFGKTQFGGVIMHGMTNFGLLTKMLTDWAYGQGAVHRRLETRWLAPVRPGDTITPRALITAKRTTEKSRWVLLDVEIRNQQGQ
;
A
#
# COMPACT_ATOMS: atom_id res chain seq x y z
N MET A 1 -19.74 8.48 -5.49
CA MET A 1 -20.56 8.92 -4.34
C MET A 1 -19.63 9.56 -3.32
N THR A 2 -20.02 10.69 -2.86
CA THR A 2 -19.21 11.43 -1.89
C THR A 2 -19.69 11.06 -0.48
N ASP A 3 -18.89 10.29 0.24
CA ASP A 3 -19.16 10.00 1.64
C ASP A 3 -18.91 11.25 2.49
N THR A 4 -19.81 11.54 3.41
CA THR A 4 -19.60 12.52 4.47
C THR A 4 -19.21 11.81 5.74
N TYR A 5 -18.63 12.51 6.70
CA TYR A 5 -18.33 11.91 8.01
C TYR A 5 -19.55 11.23 8.62
N GLU A 6 -20.70 11.83 8.46
CA GLU A 6 -21.96 11.31 9.00
C GLU A 6 -22.40 10.02 8.32
N SER A 7 -22.22 9.91 6.99
CA SER A 7 -22.62 8.75 6.20
C SER A 7 -21.66 7.58 6.26
N ILE A 8 -20.44 7.78 6.74
CA ILE A 8 -19.44 6.72 6.88
C ILE A 8 -19.90 5.70 7.92
N GLU A 9 -19.91 4.43 7.54
CA GLU A 9 -20.32 3.33 8.43
C GLU A 9 -19.14 2.53 8.92
N ILE A 10 -19.08 2.27 10.22
CA ILE A 10 -18.10 1.34 10.82
C ILE A 10 -18.38 -0.06 10.28
N GLY A 11 -17.33 -0.77 9.86
CA GLY A 11 -17.43 -2.08 9.24
C GLY A 11 -17.50 -2.05 7.71
N ALA A 12 -17.68 -0.88 7.11
CA ALA A 12 -17.60 -0.74 5.66
C ALA A 12 -16.17 -0.91 5.16
N ALA A 13 -16.03 -1.49 3.97
CA ALA A 13 -14.74 -1.71 3.32
C ALA A 13 -14.54 -0.76 2.14
N ILE A 14 -13.30 -0.34 1.96
CA ILE A 14 -12.83 0.41 0.80
C ILE A 14 -11.84 -0.50 0.07
N THR A 15 -11.99 -0.70 -1.22
CA THR A 15 -11.10 -1.52 -2.03
C THR A 15 -10.51 -0.66 -3.13
N GLY A 16 -9.18 -0.66 -3.22
CA GLY A 16 -8.46 0.02 -4.29
C GLY A 16 -8.37 -0.85 -5.54
N GLN A 17 -7.77 -0.28 -6.59
CA GLN A 17 -7.55 -1.01 -7.84
C GLN A 17 -6.41 -2.02 -7.69
N PRO A 18 -6.54 -3.22 -8.29
CA PRO A 18 -5.42 -4.14 -8.39
C PRO A 18 -4.23 -3.50 -9.11
N PHE A 19 -3.05 -3.81 -8.64
CA PHE A 19 -1.79 -3.31 -9.20
C PHE A 19 -0.91 -4.47 -9.64
N ALA A 20 -0.64 -4.55 -10.93
CA ALA A 20 0.24 -5.57 -11.50
C ALA A 20 1.71 -5.16 -11.28
N VAL A 21 2.44 -5.97 -10.53
CA VAL A 21 3.85 -5.74 -10.23
C VAL A 21 4.70 -6.33 -11.34
N THR A 22 5.47 -5.49 -11.99
CA THR A 22 6.39 -5.88 -13.05
C THR A 22 7.78 -5.32 -12.76
N ARG A 23 8.80 -5.82 -13.47
CA ARG A 23 10.13 -5.23 -13.38
C ARG A 23 10.12 -3.75 -13.81
N GLN A 24 9.25 -3.40 -14.76
CA GLN A 24 9.12 -2.00 -15.19
C GLN A 24 8.50 -1.14 -14.08
N THR A 25 7.44 -1.59 -13.42
CA THR A 25 6.84 -0.81 -12.32
C THR A 25 7.79 -0.64 -11.14
N ILE A 26 8.64 -1.64 -10.87
CA ILE A 26 9.71 -1.52 -9.87
C ILE A 26 10.74 -0.48 -10.30
N ARG A 27 11.16 -0.50 -11.56
CA ARG A 27 12.11 0.49 -12.11
C ARG A 27 11.52 1.90 -12.07
N ASP A 28 10.25 2.05 -12.41
CA ASP A 28 9.56 3.35 -12.35
C ASP A 28 9.58 3.91 -10.92
N PHE A 29 9.40 3.04 -9.93
CA PHE A 29 9.51 3.46 -8.53
C PHE A 29 10.94 3.84 -8.14
N CYS A 30 11.96 3.10 -8.63
CA CYS A 30 13.35 3.50 -8.46
C CYS A 30 13.59 4.92 -8.98
N ASP A 31 13.11 5.21 -10.17
CA ASP A 31 13.31 6.50 -10.82
C ASP A 31 12.57 7.63 -10.08
N GLY A 32 11.38 7.34 -9.58
CA GLY A 32 10.59 8.32 -8.83
C GLY A 32 11.10 8.57 -7.40
N SER A 33 11.62 7.54 -6.74
CA SER A 33 12.09 7.60 -5.36
C SER A 33 13.60 7.85 -5.22
N LEU A 34 14.37 7.61 -6.28
CA LEU A 34 15.83 7.56 -6.30
C LEU A 34 16.41 6.42 -5.44
N ASP A 35 15.61 5.43 -5.13
CA ASP A 35 16.03 4.22 -4.41
C ASP A 35 16.38 3.10 -5.39
N TYR A 36 17.67 2.99 -5.69
CA TYR A 36 18.23 1.97 -6.59
C TYR A 36 18.91 0.84 -5.83
N ASN A 37 18.42 0.49 -4.66
CA ASN A 37 18.99 -0.62 -3.91
C ASN A 37 18.98 -1.89 -4.77
N PRO A 38 20.10 -2.62 -4.88
CA PRO A 38 20.22 -3.77 -5.77
C PRO A 38 19.22 -4.90 -5.49
N LEU A 39 18.66 -4.97 -4.29
CA LEU A 39 17.64 -5.98 -3.98
C LEU A 39 16.35 -5.82 -4.81
N HIS A 40 16.15 -4.67 -5.45
CA HIS A 40 15.01 -4.42 -6.31
C HIS A 40 15.31 -4.66 -7.80
N LEU A 41 16.57 -4.62 -8.20
CA LEU A 41 16.95 -4.56 -9.62
C LEU A 41 17.93 -5.64 -10.06
N ASP A 42 18.77 -6.16 -9.16
CA ASP A 42 19.93 -6.99 -9.52
C ASP A 42 19.69 -8.46 -9.18
N ASP A 43 19.39 -9.26 -10.21
CA ASP A 43 19.17 -10.69 -10.05
C ASP A 43 20.43 -11.42 -9.54
N ASP A 44 21.62 -10.99 -9.96
CA ASP A 44 22.87 -11.62 -9.53
C ASP A 44 23.14 -11.33 -8.04
N TYR A 45 22.88 -10.11 -7.61
CA TYR A 45 22.89 -9.78 -6.18
C TYR A 45 21.96 -10.68 -5.38
N MET A 46 20.74 -10.90 -5.88
CA MET A 46 19.72 -11.70 -5.20
C MET A 46 19.98 -13.22 -5.27
N LYS A 47 20.88 -13.69 -6.14
CA LYS A 47 21.37 -15.08 -6.15
C LYS A 47 22.39 -15.34 -5.04
N GLY A 48 22.98 -14.33 -4.45
CA GLY A 48 23.88 -14.43 -3.31
C GLY A 48 23.18 -14.91 -2.05
N SER A 49 23.96 -15.12 -0.97
CA SER A 49 23.47 -15.67 0.28
C SER A 49 22.28 -14.90 0.85
N PHE A 50 22.31 -13.57 0.77
CA PHE A 50 21.23 -12.72 1.25
C PHE A 50 19.91 -12.98 0.50
N GLY A 51 19.95 -12.91 -0.82
CA GLY A 51 18.75 -13.09 -1.65
C GLY A 51 18.16 -14.50 -1.55
N LYS A 52 19.01 -15.52 -1.52
CA LYS A 52 18.57 -16.91 -1.39
C LYS A 52 17.88 -17.20 -0.07
N THR A 53 18.37 -16.63 1.00
CA THR A 53 17.86 -16.91 2.35
C THR A 53 16.69 -16.05 2.75
N GLN A 54 16.57 -14.87 2.17
CA GLN A 54 15.57 -13.88 2.57
C GLN A 54 14.38 -13.80 1.60
N PHE A 55 14.64 -13.71 0.30
CA PHE A 55 13.60 -13.29 -0.64
C PHE A 55 13.46 -14.18 -1.88
N GLY A 56 14.50 -14.90 -2.31
CA GLY A 56 14.45 -15.79 -3.46
C GLY A 56 14.48 -15.08 -4.84
N GLY A 57 14.76 -13.80 -4.90
CA GLY A 57 14.82 -12.99 -6.12
C GLY A 57 14.57 -11.52 -5.83
N VAL A 58 14.57 -10.70 -6.88
CA VAL A 58 14.29 -9.26 -6.73
C VAL A 58 12.89 -9.03 -6.17
N ILE A 59 12.76 -7.99 -5.38
CA ILE A 59 11.51 -7.64 -4.70
C ILE A 59 11.13 -6.18 -4.95
N MET A 60 9.84 -5.91 -4.89
CA MET A 60 9.31 -4.55 -4.96
C MET A 60 9.64 -3.78 -3.67
N HIS A 61 9.83 -2.48 -3.79
CA HIS A 61 9.98 -1.58 -2.63
C HIS A 61 8.75 -1.67 -1.71
N GLY A 62 8.97 -1.81 -0.41
CA GLY A 62 7.89 -1.74 0.56
C GLY A 62 7.09 -0.44 0.47
N MET A 63 7.76 0.66 0.17
CA MET A 63 7.14 1.97 0.04
C MET A 63 6.18 2.09 -1.16
N THR A 64 6.25 1.22 -2.16
CA THR A 64 5.23 1.14 -3.21
C THR A 64 3.87 0.78 -2.60
N ASN A 65 3.84 -0.17 -1.66
CA ASN A 65 2.62 -0.50 -0.91
C ASN A 65 2.05 0.71 -0.18
N PHE A 66 2.92 1.48 0.47
CA PHE A 66 2.53 2.70 1.16
C PHE A 66 1.87 3.70 0.19
N GLY A 67 2.44 3.88 -1.00
CA GLY A 67 1.89 4.74 -2.04
C GLY A 67 0.52 4.26 -2.56
N LEU A 68 0.34 2.94 -2.73
CA LEU A 68 -0.94 2.37 -3.18
C LEU A 68 -2.04 2.54 -2.13
N LEU A 69 -1.72 2.37 -0.84
CA LEU A 69 -2.64 2.65 0.25
C LEU A 69 -3.03 4.13 0.28
N THR A 70 -2.05 5.01 0.17
CA THR A 70 -2.28 6.46 0.13
C THR A 70 -3.16 6.85 -1.05
N LYS A 71 -2.89 6.28 -2.24
CA LYS A 71 -3.72 6.52 -3.43
C LYS A 71 -5.17 6.09 -3.20
N MET A 72 -5.39 4.89 -2.69
CA MET A 72 -6.74 4.38 -2.40
C MET A 72 -7.49 5.29 -1.43
N LEU A 73 -6.84 5.71 -0.34
CA LEU A 73 -7.46 6.58 0.66
C LEU A 73 -7.71 7.99 0.11
N THR A 74 -6.80 8.51 -0.70
CA THR A 74 -6.98 9.81 -1.35
C THR A 74 -8.13 9.77 -2.35
N ASP A 75 -8.21 8.74 -3.18
CA ASP A 75 -9.30 8.58 -4.16
C ASP A 75 -10.66 8.49 -3.45
N TRP A 76 -10.73 7.81 -2.31
CA TRP A 76 -11.94 7.72 -1.51
C TRP A 76 -12.33 9.05 -0.86
N ALA A 77 -11.36 9.76 -0.31
CA ALA A 77 -11.59 10.96 0.51
C ALA A 77 -11.49 12.29 -0.28
N TYR A 78 -11.06 12.25 -1.52
CA TYR A 78 -10.83 13.45 -2.33
C TYR A 78 -12.12 14.28 -2.48
N GLY A 79 -12.00 15.58 -2.30
CA GLY A 79 -13.12 16.49 -2.40
C GLY A 79 -14.04 16.57 -1.15
N GLN A 80 -13.76 15.77 -0.12
CA GLN A 80 -14.53 15.74 1.13
C GLN A 80 -13.99 16.68 2.21
N GLY A 81 -12.94 17.43 1.92
CA GLY A 81 -12.24 18.22 2.93
C GLY A 81 -11.43 17.37 3.91
N ALA A 82 -11.19 16.11 3.58
CA ALA A 82 -10.42 15.19 4.41
C ALA A 82 -8.92 15.40 4.26
N VAL A 83 -8.19 15.16 5.33
CA VAL A 83 -6.73 15.18 5.36
C VAL A 83 -6.23 13.84 5.88
N HIS A 84 -5.35 13.20 5.12
CA HIS A 84 -4.68 11.98 5.54
C HIS A 84 -3.58 12.38 6.55
N ARG A 85 -3.79 12.09 7.82
CA ARG A 85 -2.91 12.56 8.89
C ARG A 85 -1.86 11.56 9.33
N ARG A 86 -2.17 10.26 9.27
CA ARG A 86 -1.28 9.20 9.75
C ARG A 86 -1.52 7.92 8.95
N LEU A 87 -0.44 7.27 8.57
CA LEU A 87 -0.42 5.90 8.07
C LEU A 87 0.76 5.18 8.71
N GLU A 88 0.48 4.02 9.27
CA GLU A 88 1.48 3.15 9.89
C GLU A 88 1.34 1.76 9.30
N THR A 89 2.42 1.22 8.80
CA THR A 89 2.40 -0.05 8.07
C THR A 89 3.52 -0.98 8.52
N ARG A 90 3.31 -2.28 8.33
CA ARG A 90 4.31 -3.32 8.52
C ARG A 90 4.35 -4.18 7.26
N TRP A 91 5.55 -4.44 6.77
CA TRP A 91 5.77 -5.34 5.65
C TRP A 91 5.89 -6.78 6.18
N LEU A 92 4.96 -7.64 5.81
CA LEU A 92 4.88 -9.00 6.33
C LEU A 92 5.47 -10.05 5.38
N ALA A 93 5.48 -9.76 4.09
CA ALA A 93 6.02 -10.64 3.06
C ALA A 93 6.54 -9.81 1.89
N PRO A 94 7.54 -10.31 1.14
CA PRO A 94 8.01 -9.64 -0.06
C PRO A 94 6.98 -9.71 -1.19
N VAL A 95 6.96 -8.68 -2.02
CA VAL A 95 6.20 -8.65 -3.27
C VAL A 95 7.18 -8.78 -4.43
N ARG A 96 6.87 -9.61 -5.39
CA ARG A 96 7.75 -9.97 -6.51
C ARG A 96 7.18 -9.55 -7.85
N PRO A 97 8.03 -9.37 -8.87
CA PRO A 97 7.56 -9.27 -10.25
C PRO A 97 6.64 -10.46 -10.59
N GLY A 98 5.50 -10.18 -11.20
CA GLY A 98 4.47 -11.17 -11.50
C GLY A 98 3.33 -11.23 -10.49
N ASP A 99 3.49 -10.64 -9.32
CA ASP A 99 2.40 -10.51 -8.36
C ASP A 99 1.39 -9.46 -8.83
N THR A 100 0.14 -9.67 -8.43
CA THR A 100 -0.91 -8.65 -8.49
C THR A 100 -1.36 -8.38 -7.07
N ILE A 101 -1.24 -7.15 -6.62
CA ILE A 101 -1.57 -6.74 -5.25
C ILE A 101 -2.75 -5.79 -5.23
N THR A 102 -3.58 -5.92 -4.22
CA THR A 102 -4.81 -5.12 -4.08
C THR A 102 -4.87 -4.50 -2.68
N PRO A 103 -4.92 -3.18 -2.59
CA PRO A 103 -5.10 -2.49 -1.32
C PRO A 103 -6.56 -2.53 -0.87
N ARG A 104 -6.76 -2.63 0.42
CA ARG A 104 -8.07 -2.61 1.06
C ARG A 104 -7.98 -1.90 2.40
N ALA A 105 -9.07 -1.26 2.80
CA ALA A 105 -9.24 -0.69 4.12
C ALA A 105 -10.60 -1.10 4.71
N LEU A 106 -10.62 -1.26 6.03
CA LEU A 106 -11.83 -1.48 6.80
C LEU A 106 -12.01 -0.32 7.78
N ILE A 107 -13.15 0.31 7.77
CA ILE A 107 -13.47 1.38 8.71
C ILE A 107 -13.74 0.78 10.07
N THR A 108 -12.90 1.09 11.06
CA THR A 108 -12.96 0.48 12.39
C THR A 108 -13.50 1.39 13.45
N ALA A 109 -13.37 2.71 13.29
CA ALA A 109 -13.88 3.63 14.28
C ALA A 109 -14.07 5.04 13.70
N LYS A 110 -14.97 5.78 14.33
CA LYS A 110 -15.16 7.22 14.14
C LYS A 110 -14.94 7.92 15.47
N ARG A 111 -14.26 9.05 15.44
CA ARG A 111 -13.93 9.83 16.63
C ARG A 111 -14.29 11.28 16.40
N THR A 112 -14.81 11.91 17.44
CA THR A 112 -15.18 13.34 17.45
C THR A 112 -14.68 14.00 18.72
N THR A 113 -14.13 15.18 18.57
CA THR A 113 -13.84 16.11 19.65
C THR A 113 -14.49 17.45 19.33
N GLU A 114 -14.38 18.39 20.24
CA GLU A 114 -14.88 19.77 19.99
C GLU A 114 -14.20 20.43 18.77
N LYS A 115 -12.97 20.01 18.45
CA LYS A 115 -12.14 20.67 17.42
C LYS A 115 -12.00 19.89 16.12
N SER A 116 -12.27 18.60 16.13
CA SER A 116 -12.03 17.77 14.94
C SER A 116 -12.82 16.48 14.97
N ARG A 117 -12.99 15.92 13.77
CA ARG A 117 -13.57 14.60 13.54
C ARG A 117 -12.60 13.79 12.67
N TRP A 118 -12.43 12.51 12.99
CA TRP A 118 -11.58 11.64 12.18
C TRP A 118 -12.11 10.20 12.14
N VAL A 119 -11.63 9.47 11.15
CA VAL A 119 -11.96 8.07 10.92
C VAL A 119 -10.70 7.25 11.08
N LEU A 120 -10.81 6.10 11.71
CA LEU A 120 -9.76 5.10 11.82
C LEU A 120 -10.06 3.95 10.89
N LEU A 121 -9.03 3.49 10.19
CA LEU A 121 -9.13 2.39 9.24
C LEU A 121 -8.00 1.40 9.48
N ASP A 122 -8.34 0.11 9.42
CA ASP A 122 -7.34 -0.93 9.25
C ASP A 122 -7.08 -1.13 7.75
N VAL A 123 -5.82 -1.10 7.37
CA VAL A 123 -5.41 -1.22 5.97
C VAL A 123 -4.60 -2.49 5.74
N GLU A 124 -4.77 -3.08 4.57
CA GLU A 124 -3.99 -4.22 4.13
C GLU A 124 -3.74 -4.17 2.62
N ILE A 125 -2.69 -4.83 2.19
CA ILE A 125 -2.47 -5.17 0.78
C ILE A 125 -2.23 -6.67 0.71
N ARG A 126 -2.94 -7.33 -0.19
CA ARG A 126 -2.81 -8.76 -0.43
C ARG A 126 -2.46 -9.04 -1.87
N ASN A 127 -1.68 -10.11 -2.07
CA ASN A 127 -1.37 -10.61 -3.41
C ASN A 127 -2.52 -11.47 -3.96
N GLN A 128 -2.34 -12.02 -5.16
CA GLN A 128 -3.33 -12.87 -5.83
C GLN A 128 -3.64 -14.18 -5.10
N GLN A 129 -2.80 -14.56 -4.14
CA GLN A 129 -2.99 -15.77 -3.32
C GLN A 129 -3.65 -15.44 -1.97
N GLY A 130 -3.96 -14.18 -1.73
CA GLY A 130 -4.56 -13.73 -0.46
C GLY A 130 -3.56 -13.56 0.68
N GLN A 131 -2.27 -13.55 0.38
CA GLN A 131 -1.20 -13.31 1.36
C GLN A 131 -0.91 -11.83 1.51
#